data_a9039098b11ca05c7f99edd6ed39a87b
#
_entry.id   a9039098b11ca05c7f99edd6ed39a87b
#
_cell.length_a   1.000
_cell.length_b   1.000
_cell.length_c   1.000
_cell.angle_alpha   90.00
_cell.angle_beta   90.00
_cell.angle_gamma   90.00
#
_symmetry.space_group_name_H-M   'P 1'
#
loop_
_entity.id
_entity.type
_entity.pdbx_description
1 polymer ?
#
loop_
_entity_poly.entity_id
_entity_poly.type
_entity_poly.pdbx_seq_one_letter_code
_entity_poly.pdbx_strand_id
1 'polypeptide(L)'
;MKVVKFATDITAQKLQTTDATGQLAAVNRSQAVIQFAPDGTVLDANANFLKAVGYRIEEIRGQHHAMFVEPGYAKTSEYAAFWDRLRAGEFATGMFQRFGKGNRNVWIQASYNPIFDPNGRLTKIVKYATDVTANMDARSVAIEAAEETIDNVQAVTDAAETMNAAALEISRSMAQSKTVVDDIHGRAGEANAATERLQAAASAMDGVGAVIAGIAQQINLLALNATIEAARAGSAGKGFAVVATEVKELASQAAAATARISGEVAGMQAVSSEVAANLTTITAAIDTISAYVDGVSGSMDEQTRATAEILTSMRQAASGVSSISTSLDNWTVGMEERRNERRTRVLLPATINVPGGGSIACSIRDLSNGGARLHVRMHAQVPDRFDLTVDADGRRFSCDIRHRSGTSINVQFRSAIPDAMTRVA
;
A
#
# COMPACT_ATOMS: atom_id res chain seq x y z
N MET A 1 44.13 -35.07 88.76
CA MET A 1 43.27 -35.23 87.58
C MET A 1 43.89 -34.36 86.47
N LYS A 2 44.41 -34.92 85.37
CA LYS A 2 44.91 -34.17 84.23
C LYS A 2 43.77 -33.99 83.23
N VAL A 3 43.33 -32.78 82.98
CA VAL A 3 42.34 -32.43 81.93
C VAL A 3 43.10 -32.21 80.64
N VAL A 4 42.85 -32.99 79.61
CA VAL A 4 43.40 -32.79 78.23
C VAL A 4 42.28 -32.20 77.39
N LYS A 5 42.53 -31.02 76.83
CA LYS A 5 41.58 -30.33 75.93
C LYS A 5 42.04 -30.50 74.49
N PHE A 6 41.21 -31.12 73.65
CA PHE A 6 41.38 -31.16 72.22
C PHE A 6 40.57 -30.04 71.60
N ALA A 7 41.19 -29.28 70.72
CA ALA A 7 40.51 -28.26 69.93
C ALA A 7 40.89 -28.42 68.47
N THR A 8 39.91 -28.32 67.59
CA THR A 8 40.11 -28.32 66.13
C THR A 8 39.80 -26.91 65.60
N ASP A 9 40.70 -26.34 64.82
CA ASP A 9 40.44 -25.09 64.13
C ASP A 9 39.47 -25.34 62.95
N ILE A 10 38.26 -24.77 63.03
CA ILE A 10 37.21 -24.86 62.03
C ILE A 10 36.99 -23.54 61.29
N THR A 11 37.92 -22.57 61.38
CA THR A 11 37.75 -21.22 60.81
C THR A 11 37.56 -21.29 59.29
N ALA A 12 38.41 -22.01 58.56
CA ALA A 12 38.32 -22.14 57.13
C ALA A 12 37.00 -22.82 56.68
N GLN A 13 36.59 -23.88 57.37
CA GLN A 13 35.32 -24.54 57.11
C GLN A 13 34.12 -23.63 57.36
N LYS A 14 34.17 -22.84 58.41
CA LYS A 14 33.10 -21.90 58.80
C LYS A 14 33.00 -20.77 57.80
N LEU A 15 34.12 -20.20 57.30
CA LEU A 15 34.16 -19.18 56.27
C LEU A 15 33.57 -19.71 54.94
N GLN A 16 33.97 -20.92 54.51
CA GLN A 16 33.45 -21.54 53.30
C GLN A 16 31.93 -21.83 53.40
N THR A 17 31.47 -22.31 54.53
CA THR A 17 30.00 -22.54 54.77
C THR A 17 29.24 -21.23 54.78
N THR A 18 29.81 -20.14 55.39
CA THR A 18 29.15 -18.83 55.43
C THR A 18 29.03 -18.23 54.03
N ASP A 19 30.08 -18.33 53.24
CA ASP A 19 30.10 -17.87 51.84
C ASP A 19 29.06 -18.64 50.99
N ALA A 20 29.08 -19.94 51.05
CA ALA A 20 28.08 -20.77 50.32
C ALA A 20 26.65 -20.46 50.74
N THR A 21 26.38 -20.24 52.05
CA THR A 21 25.08 -19.87 52.56
C THR A 21 24.67 -18.48 52.10
N GLY A 22 25.61 -17.55 52.05
CA GLY A 22 25.41 -16.17 51.52
C GLY A 22 25.01 -16.21 50.05
N GLN A 23 25.72 -16.98 49.22
CA GLN A 23 25.41 -17.15 47.79
C GLN A 23 24.02 -17.76 47.59
N LEU A 24 23.63 -18.81 48.31
CA LEU A 24 22.29 -19.40 48.25
C LEU A 24 21.21 -18.40 48.66
N ALA A 25 21.47 -17.62 49.70
CA ALA A 25 20.53 -16.58 50.15
C ALA A 25 20.37 -15.46 49.06
N ALA A 26 21.41 -15.11 48.32
CA ALA A 26 21.34 -14.16 47.23
C ALA A 26 20.50 -14.71 46.08
N VAL A 27 20.72 -15.95 45.64
CA VAL A 27 19.91 -16.62 44.61
C VAL A 27 18.45 -16.71 45.03
N ASN A 28 18.17 -17.08 46.27
CA ASN A 28 16.80 -17.18 46.81
C ASN A 28 16.06 -15.84 46.83
N ARG A 29 16.77 -14.71 46.95
CA ARG A 29 16.15 -13.36 46.87
C ARG A 29 15.85 -12.92 45.44
N SER A 30 16.68 -13.32 44.45
CA SER A 30 16.59 -12.84 43.09
C SER A 30 15.83 -13.76 42.15
N GLN A 31 15.80 -15.07 42.40
CA GLN A 31 15.20 -16.08 41.53
C GLN A 31 14.02 -16.80 42.18
N ALA A 32 13.11 -17.31 41.36
CA ALA A 32 12.11 -18.28 41.77
C ALA A 32 12.78 -19.65 41.92
N VAL A 33 12.68 -20.25 43.12
CA VAL A 33 13.33 -21.53 43.44
C VAL A 33 12.26 -22.54 43.93
N ILE A 34 12.29 -23.75 43.37
CA ILE A 34 11.48 -24.87 43.83
C ILE A 34 12.33 -26.13 43.82
N GLN A 35 12.10 -26.99 44.80
CA GLN A 35 12.82 -28.24 45.01
C GLN A 35 11.87 -29.42 44.83
N PHE A 36 12.32 -30.44 44.14
CA PHE A 36 11.58 -31.67 43.92
C PHE A 36 12.36 -32.90 44.44
N ALA A 37 11.64 -33.89 44.92
CA ALA A 37 12.18 -35.23 45.07
C ALA A 37 12.52 -35.85 43.70
N PRO A 38 13.33 -36.90 43.61
CA PRO A 38 13.67 -37.53 42.33
C PRO A 38 12.49 -38.05 41.52
N ASP A 39 11.36 -38.30 42.17
CA ASP A 39 10.10 -38.66 41.51
C ASP A 39 9.27 -37.49 41.00
N GLY A 40 9.72 -36.24 41.21
CA GLY A 40 9.01 -35.03 40.80
C GLY A 40 8.04 -34.47 41.85
N THR A 41 8.00 -35.03 43.07
CA THR A 41 7.20 -34.50 44.18
C THR A 41 7.81 -33.21 44.72
N VAL A 42 7.02 -32.16 44.91
CA VAL A 42 7.44 -30.88 45.47
C VAL A 42 7.85 -31.00 46.92
N LEU A 43 9.10 -30.67 47.22
CA LEU A 43 9.63 -30.64 48.60
C LEU A 43 9.45 -29.27 49.23
N ASP A 44 9.89 -28.21 48.52
CA ASP A 44 9.84 -26.83 49.02
C ASP A 44 9.88 -25.83 47.88
N ALA A 45 9.45 -24.58 48.12
CA ALA A 45 9.52 -23.49 47.19
C ALA A 45 9.67 -22.14 47.91
N ASN A 46 10.44 -21.20 47.29
CA ASN A 46 10.60 -19.87 47.86
C ASN A 46 9.41 -18.94 47.49
N ALA A 47 9.39 -17.77 48.15
CA ALA A 47 8.35 -16.78 47.94
C ALA A 47 8.23 -16.29 46.50
N ASN A 48 9.36 -16.18 45.75
CA ASN A 48 9.35 -15.76 44.36
C ASN A 48 8.67 -16.76 43.45
N PHE A 49 8.92 -18.08 43.66
CA PHE A 49 8.22 -19.13 42.91
C PHE A 49 6.74 -19.13 43.21
N LEU A 50 6.37 -19.08 44.49
CA LEU A 50 4.97 -19.05 44.91
C LEU A 50 4.21 -17.86 44.34
N LYS A 51 4.84 -16.67 44.33
CA LYS A 51 4.28 -15.48 43.69
C LYS A 51 4.10 -15.67 42.18
N ALA A 52 5.09 -16.26 41.49
CA ALA A 52 5.05 -16.50 40.06
C ALA A 52 3.90 -17.43 39.68
N VAL A 53 3.65 -18.52 40.41
CA VAL A 53 2.60 -19.47 40.10
C VAL A 53 1.26 -19.18 40.80
N GLY A 54 1.22 -18.28 41.79
CA GLY A 54 0.02 -17.87 42.52
C GLY A 54 -0.50 -18.89 43.52
N TYR A 55 0.32 -19.84 43.93
CA TYR A 55 -0.01 -20.85 44.96
C TYR A 55 0.61 -20.51 46.31
N ARG A 56 0.08 -21.03 47.38
CA ARG A 56 0.72 -21.10 48.69
C ARG A 56 1.50 -22.41 48.81
N ILE A 57 2.50 -22.44 49.67
CA ILE A 57 3.37 -23.65 49.83
C ILE A 57 2.59 -24.88 50.27
N GLU A 58 1.57 -24.69 51.14
CA GLU A 58 0.71 -25.77 51.65
C GLU A 58 -0.12 -26.43 50.54
N GLU A 59 -0.39 -25.69 49.45
CA GLU A 59 -1.18 -26.18 48.31
C GLU A 59 -0.34 -27.02 47.33
N ILE A 60 1.00 -26.85 47.32
CA ILE A 60 1.86 -27.52 46.35
C ILE A 60 2.83 -28.51 46.97
N ARG A 61 3.21 -28.37 48.23
CA ARG A 61 4.09 -29.33 48.93
C ARG A 61 3.49 -30.72 48.92
N GLY A 62 4.28 -31.72 48.50
CA GLY A 62 3.81 -33.10 48.35
C GLY A 62 3.01 -33.38 47.07
N GLN A 63 2.70 -32.34 46.28
CA GLN A 63 2.11 -32.53 44.96
C GLN A 63 3.20 -32.80 43.90
N HIS A 64 2.80 -33.45 42.81
CA HIS A 64 3.74 -33.75 41.73
C HIS A 64 3.88 -32.56 40.78
N HIS A 65 5.06 -32.34 40.18
CA HIS A 65 5.38 -31.31 39.20
C HIS A 65 4.36 -31.22 38.03
N ALA A 66 3.70 -32.35 37.72
CA ALA A 66 2.65 -32.44 36.71
C ALA A 66 1.51 -31.40 36.91
N MET A 67 1.30 -30.90 38.12
CA MET A 67 0.28 -29.86 38.39
C MET A 67 0.56 -28.53 37.71
N PHE A 68 1.82 -28.27 37.35
CA PHE A 68 2.24 -27.03 36.69
C PHE A 68 2.33 -27.13 35.16
N VAL A 69 2.02 -28.29 34.59
CA VAL A 69 2.07 -28.51 33.13
C VAL A 69 0.69 -28.84 32.60
N GLU A 70 0.55 -28.74 31.27
CA GLU A 70 -0.68 -29.14 30.60
C GLU A 70 -0.99 -30.63 30.89
N PRO A 71 -2.21 -30.99 31.28
CA PRO A 71 -2.56 -32.37 31.62
C PRO A 71 -2.26 -33.40 30.54
N GLY A 72 -2.37 -32.99 29.25
CA GLY A 72 -2.02 -33.84 28.12
C GLY A 72 -0.51 -34.12 28.04
N TYR A 73 0.31 -33.10 28.27
CA TYR A 73 1.79 -33.23 28.25
C TYR A 73 2.31 -34.10 29.38
N ALA A 74 1.74 -33.97 30.57
CA ALA A 74 2.16 -34.79 31.71
C ALA A 74 2.06 -36.31 31.45
N LYS A 75 1.27 -36.73 30.45
CA LYS A 75 1.05 -38.15 30.11
C LYS A 75 1.94 -38.61 28.92
N THR A 76 2.77 -37.74 28.33
CA THR A 76 3.59 -38.08 27.19
C THR A 76 4.86 -38.82 27.58
N SER A 77 5.41 -39.58 26.62
CA SER A 77 6.74 -40.21 26.78
C SER A 77 7.85 -39.19 26.92
N GLU A 78 7.69 -38.01 26.31
CA GLU A 78 8.63 -36.89 26.39
C GLU A 78 8.76 -36.35 27.81
N TYR A 79 7.62 -36.17 28.51
CA TYR A 79 7.63 -35.75 29.91
C TYR A 79 8.27 -36.81 30.82
N ALA A 80 8.04 -38.10 30.57
CA ALA A 80 8.72 -39.19 31.27
C ALA A 80 10.25 -39.16 31.01
N ALA A 81 10.65 -39.06 29.78
CA ALA A 81 12.08 -38.97 29.38
C ALA A 81 12.78 -37.73 29.97
N PHE A 82 12.08 -36.59 30.11
CA PHE A 82 12.61 -35.40 30.78
C PHE A 82 12.98 -35.72 32.24
N TRP A 83 12.13 -36.41 33.00
CA TRP A 83 12.42 -36.79 34.36
C TRP A 83 13.45 -37.90 34.46
N ASP A 84 13.52 -38.82 33.47
CA ASP A 84 14.59 -39.86 33.40
C ASP A 84 15.96 -39.25 33.24
N ARG A 85 16.12 -38.26 32.37
CA ARG A 85 17.41 -37.51 32.17
C ARG A 85 17.84 -36.82 33.49
N LEU A 86 16.91 -36.15 34.17
CA LEU A 86 17.20 -35.52 35.45
C LEU A 86 17.60 -36.54 36.52
N ARG A 87 17.02 -37.73 36.53
CA ARG A 87 17.40 -38.85 37.44
C ARG A 87 18.77 -39.42 37.10
N ALA A 88 19.12 -39.40 35.82
CA ALA A 88 20.45 -39.80 35.35
C ALA A 88 21.54 -38.74 35.67
N GLY A 89 21.18 -37.59 36.21
CA GLY A 89 22.12 -36.53 36.59
C GLY A 89 22.30 -35.42 35.52
N GLU A 90 21.57 -35.48 34.43
CA GLU A 90 21.63 -34.44 33.42
C GLU A 90 20.82 -33.22 33.91
N PHE A 91 21.38 -32.01 33.75
CA PHE A 91 20.63 -30.78 33.97
C PHE A 91 19.81 -30.43 32.73
N ALA A 92 18.68 -29.74 32.91
CA ALA A 92 17.87 -29.25 31.82
C ALA A 92 17.71 -27.74 31.97
N THR A 93 17.88 -27.00 30.88
CA THR A 93 17.66 -25.56 30.84
C THR A 93 16.80 -25.20 29.64
N GLY A 94 15.97 -24.20 29.79
CA GLY A 94 15.10 -23.76 28.70
C GLY A 94 14.04 -22.78 29.14
N MET A 95 13.15 -22.44 28.21
CA MET A 95 11.97 -21.65 28.44
C MET A 95 10.75 -22.58 28.49
N PHE A 96 9.98 -22.49 29.54
CA PHE A 96 8.89 -23.42 29.80
C PHE A 96 7.59 -22.68 30.06
N GLN A 97 6.53 -23.12 29.39
CA GLN A 97 5.18 -22.72 29.75
C GLN A 97 4.70 -23.55 30.94
N ARG A 98 4.19 -22.86 31.96
CA ARG A 98 3.64 -23.47 33.17
C ARG A 98 2.27 -22.89 33.46
N PHE A 99 1.48 -23.61 34.20
CA PHE A 99 0.13 -23.23 34.65
C PHE A 99 0.14 -22.97 36.13
N GLY A 100 -0.16 -21.75 36.50
CA GLY A 100 -0.36 -21.35 37.89
C GLY A 100 -1.80 -21.60 38.38
N LYS A 101 -2.10 -21.11 39.57
CA LYS A 101 -3.44 -21.22 40.20
C LYS A 101 -4.50 -20.58 39.30
N GLY A 102 -5.64 -21.23 39.13
CA GLY A 102 -6.71 -20.80 38.24
C GLY A 102 -6.37 -20.96 36.76
N ASN A 103 -5.47 -21.86 36.40
CA ASN A 103 -4.99 -22.11 35.02
C ASN A 103 -4.32 -20.91 34.38
N ARG A 104 -3.73 -20.02 35.19
CA ARG A 104 -3.01 -18.86 34.71
C ARG A 104 -1.74 -19.26 33.94
N ASN A 105 -1.57 -18.80 32.74
CA ASN A 105 -0.37 -19.04 31.95
C ASN A 105 0.84 -18.31 32.54
N VAL A 106 1.93 -19.03 32.78
CA VAL A 106 3.19 -18.49 33.35
C VAL A 106 4.36 -18.98 32.51
N TRP A 107 5.06 -18.05 31.89
CA TRP A 107 6.28 -18.35 31.14
C TRP A 107 7.49 -18.18 32.05
N ILE A 108 8.31 -19.22 32.13
CA ILE A 108 9.50 -19.22 32.96
C ILE A 108 10.72 -19.65 32.16
N GLN A 109 11.79 -18.86 32.27
CA GLN A 109 13.12 -19.31 31.88
C GLN A 109 13.73 -20.03 33.08
N ALA A 110 14.08 -21.30 32.95
CA ALA A 110 14.46 -22.13 34.09
C ALA A 110 15.57 -23.12 33.79
N SER A 111 16.27 -23.49 34.87
CA SER A 111 17.18 -24.64 34.88
C SER A 111 16.76 -25.62 35.97
N TYR A 112 16.77 -26.91 35.65
CA TYR A 112 16.54 -28.03 36.61
C TYR A 112 17.89 -28.67 36.85
N ASN A 113 18.31 -28.73 38.15
CA ASN A 113 19.66 -29.15 38.52
C ASN A 113 19.57 -30.29 39.54
N PRO A 114 19.99 -31.52 39.17
CA PRO A 114 20.08 -32.62 40.10
C PRO A 114 21.14 -32.36 41.17
N ILE A 115 20.81 -32.64 42.43
CA ILE A 115 21.68 -32.48 43.59
C ILE A 115 21.94 -33.84 44.19
N PHE A 116 23.22 -34.18 44.38
CA PHE A 116 23.69 -35.48 44.89
C PHE A 116 24.24 -35.32 46.29
N ASP A 117 24.20 -36.42 47.05
CA ASP A 117 24.82 -36.55 48.36
C ASP A 117 26.35 -36.89 48.17
N PRO A 118 27.15 -36.89 49.25
CA PRO A 118 28.58 -37.24 49.16
C PRO A 118 28.87 -38.68 48.65
N ASN A 119 27.85 -39.54 48.65
CA ASN A 119 27.94 -40.94 48.15
C ASN A 119 27.51 -41.05 46.69
N GLY A 120 27.21 -39.92 46.01
CA GLY A 120 26.80 -39.90 44.60
C GLY A 120 25.33 -40.29 44.41
N ARG A 121 24.48 -40.32 45.45
CA ARG A 121 23.03 -40.62 45.30
C ARG A 121 22.26 -39.33 45.09
N LEU A 122 21.38 -39.32 44.06
CA LEU A 122 20.48 -38.21 43.81
C LEU A 122 19.54 -37.99 45.01
N THR A 123 19.60 -36.82 45.63
CA THR A 123 18.77 -36.45 46.78
C THR A 123 17.56 -35.62 46.41
N LYS A 124 17.73 -34.70 45.49
CA LYS A 124 16.68 -33.76 45.02
C LYS A 124 17.04 -33.12 43.70
N ILE A 125 16.08 -32.49 43.05
CA ILE A 125 16.25 -31.66 41.90
C ILE A 125 15.85 -30.23 42.29
N VAL A 126 16.75 -29.28 42.09
CA VAL A 126 16.52 -27.84 42.36
C VAL A 126 16.31 -27.12 41.05
N LYS A 127 15.18 -26.45 40.94
CA LYS A 127 14.85 -25.62 39.81
C LYS A 127 15.05 -24.14 40.18
N TYR A 128 15.84 -23.45 39.38
CA TYR A 128 15.95 -22.01 39.40
C TYR A 128 15.20 -21.46 38.19
N ALA A 129 14.40 -20.42 38.42
CA ALA A 129 13.56 -19.87 37.37
C ALA A 129 13.42 -18.35 37.46
N THR A 130 13.24 -17.72 36.31
CA THR A 130 12.84 -16.32 36.19
C THR A 130 11.46 -16.28 35.49
N ASP A 131 10.52 -15.56 36.05
CA ASP A 131 9.23 -15.31 35.42
C ASP A 131 9.44 -14.32 34.27
N VAL A 132 9.15 -14.75 33.06
CA VAL A 132 9.27 -13.97 31.82
C VAL A 132 7.91 -13.75 31.14
N THR A 133 6.81 -13.98 31.88
CA THR A 133 5.45 -13.87 31.35
C THR A 133 5.19 -12.50 30.76
N ALA A 134 5.53 -11.42 31.48
CA ALA A 134 5.34 -10.04 30.99
C ALA A 134 6.11 -9.77 29.68
N ASN A 135 7.32 -10.35 29.54
CA ASN A 135 8.10 -10.21 28.32
C ASN A 135 7.48 -10.99 27.16
N MET A 136 6.91 -12.18 27.43
CA MET A 136 6.21 -12.99 26.43
C MET A 136 4.90 -12.34 25.98
N ASP A 137 4.17 -11.73 26.90
CA ASP A 137 2.94 -10.99 26.59
C ASP A 137 3.25 -9.74 25.75
N ALA A 138 4.25 -8.94 26.17
CA ALA A 138 4.71 -7.78 25.40
C ALA A 138 5.18 -8.17 23.99
N ARG A 139 5.87 -9.29 23.88
CA ARG A 139 6.29 -9.84 22.58
C ARG A 139 5.09 -10.23 21.71
N SER A 140 4.08 -10.88 22.28
CA SER A 140 2.86 -11.26 21.55
C SER A 140 2.17 -10.03 20.97
N VAL A 141 2.04 -8.97 21.78
CA VAL A 141 1.46 -7.67 21.34
C VAL A 141 2.32 -7.03 20.24
N ALA A 142 3.65 -7.07 20.38
CA ALA A 142 4.54 -6.51 19.34
C ALA A 142 4.45 -7.25 18.01
N ILE A 143 4.26 -8.57 18.06
CA ILE A 143 4.05 -9.40 16.86
C ILE A 143 2.72 -9.05 16.19
N GLU A 144 1.65 -8.94 16.96
CA GLU A 144 0.32 -8.56 16.45
C GLU A 144 0.34 -7.17 15.80
N ALA A 145 0.98 -6.19 16.45
CA ALA A 145 1.17 -4.85 15.90
C ALA A 145 2.03 -4.85 14.62
N ALA A 146 3.04 -5.72 14.54
CA ALA A 146 3.84 -5.89 13.33
C ALA A 146 3.03 -6.48 12.18
N GLU A 147 2.19 -7.48 12.45
CA GLU A 147 1.28 -8.07 11.47
C GLU A 147 0.28 -7.03 10.93
N GLU A 148 -0.35 -6.25 11.82
CA GLU A 148 -1.26 -5.16 11.43
C GLU A 148 -0.55 -4.10 10.58
N THR A 149 0.70 -3.74 10.95
CA THR A 149 1.49 -2.77 10.17
C THR A 149 1.77 -3.27 8.76
N ILE A 150 2.05 -4.57 8.58
CA ILE A 150 2.26 -5.16 7.26
C ILE A 150 0.97 -5.07 6.41
N ASP A 151 -0.18 -5.33 6.99
CA ASP A 151 -1.46 -5.23 6.29
C ASP A 151 -1.73 -3.78 5.84
N ASN A 152 -1.43 -2.81 6.70
CA ASN A 152 -1.53 -1.40 6.36
C ASN A 152 -0.56 -1.00 5.24
N VAL A 153 0.70 -1.46 5.28
CA VAL A 153 1.68 -1.22 4.21
C VAL A 153 1.19 -1.77 2.88
N GLN A 154 0.60 -2.96 2.87
CA GLN A 154 0.05 -3.55 1.65
C GLN A 154 -1.12 -2.71 1.10
N ALA A 155 -2.05 -2.28 1.96
CA ALA A 155 -3.18 -1.46 1.56
C ALA A 155 -2.74 -0.11 0.96
N VAL A 156 -1.73 0.54 1.56
CA VAL A 156 -1.16 1.79 1.03
C VAL A 156 -0.44 1.56 -0.30
N THR A 157 0.27 0.44 -0.45
CA THR A 157 0.93 0.07 -1.71
C THR A 157 -0.08 -0.10 -2.84
N ASP A 158 -1.17 -0.85 -2.61
CA ASP A 158 -2.25 -1.05 -3.59
C ASP A 158 -2.92 0.28 -3.98
N ALA A 159 -3.15 1.17 -3.01
CA ALA A 159 -3.72 2.50 -3.26
C ALA A 159 -2.75 3.38 -4.09
N ALA A 160 -1.45 3.34 -3.80
CA ALA A 160 -0.44 4.07 -4.54
C ALA A 160 -0.32 3.57 -5.98
N GLU A 161 -0.36 2.27 -6.22
CA GLU A 161 -0.36 1.70 -7.58
C GLU A 161 -1.59 2.15 -8.38
N THR A 162 -2.77 2.15 -7.75
CA THR A 162 -4.01 2.64 -8.35
C THR A 162 -3.92 4.13 -8.69
N MET A 163 -3.35 4.94 -7.80
CA MET A 163 -3.14 6.37 -8.00
C MET A 163 -2.16 6.64 -9.15
N ASN A 164 -1.09 5.86 -9.25
CA ASN A 164 -0.13 5.96 -10.36
C ASN A 164 -0.78 5.64 -11.72
N ALA A 165 -1.60 4.58 -11.77
CA ALA A 165 -2.34 4.23 -12.99
C ALA A 165 -3.31 5.35 -13.42
N ALA A 166 -4.04 5.92 -12.47
CA ALA A 166 -4.95 7.06 -12.73
C ALA A 166 -4.21 8.31 -13.21
N ALA A 167 -3.04 8.64 -12.61
CA ALA A 167 -2.22 9.77 -13.04
C ALA A 167 -1.73 9.61 -14.49
N LEU A 168 -1.30 8.40 -14.87
CA LEU A 168 -0.89 8.11 -16.26
C LEU A 168 -2.06 8.22 -17.25
N GLU A 169 -3.26 7.80 -16.88
CA GLU A 169 -4.46 7.94 -17.73
C GLU A 169 -4.84 9.42 -17.91
N ILE A 170 -4.81 10.20 -16.82
CA ILE A 170 -5.06 11.65 -16.89
C ILE A 170 -4.00 12.34 -17.76
N SER A 171 -2.70 12.01 -17.61
CA SER A 171 -1.63 12.57 -18.45
C SER A 171 -1.86 12.28 -19.93
N ARG A 172 -2.30 11.07 -20.29
CA ARG A 172 -2.64 10.72 -21.68
C ARG A 172 -3.84 11.54 -22.18
N SER A 173 -4.86 11.72 -21.36
CA SER A 173 -6.02 12.54 -21.70
C SER A 173 -5.65 14.01 -21.90
N MET A 174 -4.73 14.55 -21.08
CA MET A 174 -4.22 15.92 -21.24
C MET A 174 -3.41 16.08 -22.53
N ALA A 175 -2.59 15.11 -22.90
CA ALA A 175 -1.88 15.13 -24.17
C ALA A 175 -2.84 15.15 -25.38
N GLN A 176 -3.93 14.39 -25.33
CA GLN A 176 -4.98 14.44 -26.35
C GLN A 176 -5.69 15.79 -26.36
N SER A 177 -6.03 16.32 -25.18
CA SER A 177 -6.67 17.62 -25.04
C SER A 177 -5.79 18.74 -25.62
N LYS A 178 -4.47 18.69 -25.41
CA LYS A 178 -3.53 19.63 -25.99
C LYS A 178 -3.58 19.63 -27.52
N THR A 179 -3.57 18.46 -28.15
CA THR A 179 -3.69 18.31 -29.60
C THR A 179 -4.98 18.93 -30.13
N VAL A 180 -6.09 18.73 -29.43
CA VAL A 180 -7.39 19.33 -29.81
C VAL A 180 -7.37 20.84 -29.64
N VAL A 181 -6.80 21.37 -28.59
CA VAL A 181 -6.66 22.81 -28.33
C VAL A 181 -5.82 23.45 -29.43
N ASP A 182 -4.68 22.85 -29.83
CA ASP A 182 -3.81 23.33 -30.91
C ASP A 182 -4.56 23.33 -32.26
N ASP A 183 -5.37 22.30 -32.57
CA ASP A 183 -6.18 22.28 -33.81
C ASP A 183 -7.24 23.39 -33.79
N ILE A 184 -7.94 23.61 -32.68
CA ILE A 184 -8.93 24.69 -32.54
C ILE A 184 -8.26 26.05 -32.67
N HIS A 185 -7.06 26.25 -32.10
CA HIS A 185 -6.29 27.48 -32.23
C HIS A 185 -5.93 27.76 -33.71
N GLY A 186 -5.46 26.75 -34.42
CA GLY A 186 -5.18 26.85 -35.86
C GLY A 186 -6.42 27.23 -36.67
N ARG A 187 -7.57 26.58 -36.42
CA ARG A 187 -8.84 26.88 -37.10
C ARG A 187 -9.36 28.28 -36.79
N ALA A 188 -9.20 28.77 -35.57
CA ALA A 188 -9.56 30.13 -35.22
C ALA A 188 -8.72 31.15 -36.00
N GLY A 189 -7.43 30.87 -36.13
CA GLY A 189 -6.51 31.69 -36.99
C GLY A 189 -6.94 31.70 -38.45
N GLU A 190 -7.28 30.54 -39.03
CA GLU A 190 -7.78 30.44 -40.40
C GLU A 190 -9.09 31.23 -40.62
N ALA A 191 -10.03 31.11 -39.63
CA ALA A 191 -11.29 31.85 -39.68
C ALA A 191 -11.07 33.35 -39.57
N ASN A 192 -10.13 33.82 -38.74
CA ASN A 192 -9.76 35.25 -38.67
C ASN A 192 -9.19 35.78 -40.01
N ALA A 193 -8.27 35.03 -40.62
CA ALA A 193 -7.73 35.39 -41.90
C ALA A 193 -8.77 35.41 -43.05
N ALA A 194 -9.77 34.52 -42.98
CA ALA A 194 -10.92 34.53 -43.90
C ALA A 194 -11.80 35.76 -43.70
N THR A 195 -12.03 36.13 -42.43
CA THR A 195 -12.83 37.31 -42.06
C THR A 195 -12.14 38.62 -42.54
N GLU A 196 -10.82 38.73 -42.38
CA GLU A 196 -10.04 39.86 -42.89
C GLU A 196 -10.14 39.99 -44.43
N ARG A 197 -10.06 38.85 -45.15
CA ARG A 197 -10.26 38.84 -46.60
C ARG A 197 -11.66 39.25 -47.00
N LEU A 198 -12.68 38.85 -46.27
CA LEU A 198 -14.06 39.26 -46.51
C LEU A 198 -14.25 40.76 -46.29
N GLN A 199 -13.65 41.31 -45.24
CA GLN A 199 -13.68 42.76 -44.95
C GLN A 199 -12.97 43.58 -46.03
N ALA A 200 -11.85 43.11 -46.54
CA ALA A 200 -11.12 43.74 -47.67
C ALA A 200 -11.98 43.72 -48.97
N ALA A 201 -12.62 42.59 -49.28
CA ALA A 201 -13.50 42.43 -50.42
C ALA A 201 -14.73 43.34 -50.32
N ALA A 202 -15.34 43.43 -49.14
CA ALA A 202 -16.47 44.34 -48.88
C ALA A 202 -16.07 45.81 -49.05
N SER A 203 -14.86 46.21 -48.57
CA SER A 203 -14.35 47.55 -48.76
C SER A 203 -14.05 47.88 -50.24
N ALA A 204 -13.56 46.91 -51.00
CA ALA A 204 -13.36 47.09 -52.47
C ALA A 204 -14.70 47.21 -53.19
N MET A 205 -15.76 46.45 -52.79
CA MET A 205 -17.11 46.57 -53.35
C MET A 205 -17.73 47.94 -53.07
N ASP A 206 -17.55 48.47 -51.86
CA ASP A 206 -18.03 49.83 -51.52
C ASP A 206 -17.34 50.86 -52.42
N GLY A 207 -16.04 50.74 -52.66
CA GLY A 207 -15.31 51.62 -53.64
C GLY A 207 -15.90 51.53 -55.05
N VAL A 208 -16.21 50.33 -55.53
CA VAL A 208 -16.84 50.14 -56.88
C VAL A 208 -18.25 50.73 -56.85
N GLY A 209 -19.02 50.54 -55.79
CA GLY A 209 -20.34 51.16 -55.61
C GLY A 209 -20.28 52.68 -55.71
N ALA A 210 -19.32 53.33 -55.04
CA ALA A 210 -19.12 54.79 -55.11
C ALA A 210 -18.82 55.29 -56.53
N VAL A 211 -18.02 54.55 -57.26
CA VAL A 211 -17.73 54.86 -58.65
C VAL A 211 -18.98 54.78 -59.56
N ILE A 212 -19.76 53.69 -59.44
CA ILE A 212 -21.02 53.49 -60.19
C ILE A 212 -22.03 54.56 -59.84
N ALA A 213 -22.20 54.93 -58.56
CA ALA A 213 -23.03 56.04 -58.17
C ALA A 213 -22.64 57.37 -58.74
N GLY A 214 -21.31 57.65 -58.83
CA GLY A 214 -20.75 58.83 -59.50
C GLY A 214 -21.04 58.85 -61.01
N ILE A 215 -20.91 57.68 -61.66
CA ILE A 215 -21.25 57.58 -63.12
C ILE A 215 -22.73 57.78 -63.34
N ALA A 216 -23.60 57.15 -62.50
CA ALA A 216 -25.05 57.36 -62.62
C ALA A 216 -25.45 58.82 -62.42
N GLN A 217 -24.85 59.51 -61.48
CA GLN A 217 -25.07 60.96 -61.28
C GLN A 217 -24.64 61.78 -62.48
N GLN A 218 -23.45 61.49 -63.16
CA GLN A 218 -23.03 62.11 -64.33
C GLN A 218 -23.98 61.90 -65.53
N ILE A 219 -24.43 60.62 -65.71
CA ILE A 219 -25.40 60.28 -66.75
C ILE A 219 -26.76 61.02 -66.49
N ASN A 220 -27.23 61.10 -65.24
CA ASN A 220 -28.40 61.88 -64.95
C ASN A 220 -28.28 63.38 -65.30
N LEU A 221 -27.14 63.95 -65.01
CA LEU A 221 -26.85 65.35 -65.40
C LEU A 221 -26.76 65.52 -66.95
N LEU A 222 -26.14 64.58 -67.65
CA LEU A 222 -26.09 64.60 -69.15
C LEU A 222 -27.52 64.43 -69.72
N ALA A 223 -28.32 63.55 -69.19
CA ALA A 223 -29.71 63.33 -69.60
C ALA A 223 -30.56 64.60 -69.35
N LEU A 224 -30.38 65.24 -68.18
CA LEU A 224 -31.05 66.49 -67.86
C LEU A 224 -30.70 67.61 -68.88
N ASN A 225 -29.37 67.77 -69.22
CA ASN A 225 -28.92 68.73 -70.21
C ASN A 225 -29.54 68.45 -71.61
N ALA A 226 -29.57 67.16 -72.02
CA ALA A 226 -30.21 66.73 -73.27
C ALA A 226 -31.73 66.95 -73.25
N THR A 227 -32.41 66.77 -72.13
CA THR A 227 -33.86 67.09 -72.00
C THR A 227 -34.10 68.61 -72.18
N ILE A 228 -33.24 69.44 -71.60
CA ILE A 228 -33.37 70.92 -71.74
C ILE A 228 -33.10 71.36 -73.23
N GLU A 229 -32.12 70.78 -73.90
CA GLU A 229 -31.84 71.15 -75.26
C GLU A 229 -32.93 70.61 -76.25
N ALA A 230 -33.45 69.42 -75.99
CA ALA A 230 -34.56 68.88 -76.75
C ALA A 230 -35.85 69.77 -76.61
N ALA A 231 -36.10 70.32 -75.47
CA ALA A 231 -37.22 71.26 -75.20
C ALA A 231 -36.98 72.57 -75.95
N ARG A 232 -35.70 72.98 -76.06
CA ARG A 232 -35.30 74.21 -76.79
C ARG A 232 -35.42 74.08 -78.32
N ALA A 233 -35.28 72.83 -78.85
CA ALA A 233 -35.45 72.53 -80.27
C ALA A 233 -36.98 72.49 -80.71
N GLY A 234 -37.91 72.60 -79.77
CA GLY A 234 -39.32 72.64 -80.08
C GLY A 234 -39.84 71.30 -80.69
N SER A 235 -40.56 71.43 -81.83
CA SER A 235 -41.20 70.24 -82.47
C SER A 235 -40.20 69.26 -83.03
N ALA A 236 -38.95 69.72 -83.45
CA ALA A 236 -37.87 68.86 -83.94
C ALA A 236 -37.18 68.03 -82.82
N GLY A 237 -37.31 68.44 -81.56
CA GLY A 237 -36.65 67.78 -80.41
C GLY A 237 -37.43 66.66 -79.72
N LYS A 238 -38.71 66.44 -80.15
CA LYS A 238 -39.59 65.52 -79.46
C LYS A 238 -39.07 64.07 -79.24
N GLY A 239 -38.37 63.50 -80.32
CA GLY A 239 -37.77 62.17 -80.24
C GLY A 239 -36.60 62.13 -79.27
N PHE A 240 -35.74 63.18 -79.30
CA PHE A 240 -34.62 63.29 -78.37
C PHE A 240 -35.06 63.49 -76.91
N ALA A 241 -36.18 64.19 -76.65
CA ALA A 241 -36.73 64.42 -75.32
C ALA A 241 -37.16 63.05 -74.63
N VAL A 242 -37.76 62.15 -75.46
CA VAL A 242 -38.15 60.82 -74.96
C VAL A 242 -36.93 59.96 -74.52
N VAL A 243 -35.86 59.94 -75.42
CA VAL A 243 -34.62 59.22 -75.12
C VAL A 243 -33.94 59.82 -73.87
N ALA A 244 -33.88 61.13 -73.77
CA ALA A 244 -33.26 61.84 -72.65
C ALA A 244 -33.97 61.51 -71.32
N THR A 245 -35.37 61.47 -71.35
CA THR A 245 -36.13 61.07 -70.18
C THR A 245 -35.86 59.59 -69.78
N GLU A 246 -35.82 58.73 -70.75
CA GLU A 246 -35.53 57.29 -70.49
C GLU A 246 -34.11 57.11 -69.94
N VAL A 247 -33.09 57.76 -70.43
CA VAL A 247 -31.71 57.74 -69.95
C VAL A 247 -31.67 58.29 -68.49
N LYS A 248 -32.41 59.33 -68.19
CA LYS A 248 -32.53 59.93 -66.87
C LYS A 248 -33.11 58.94 -65.89
N GLU A 249 -34.18 58.25 -66.31
CA GLU A 249 -34.82 57.24 -65.46
C GLU A 249 -33.91 56.04 -65.18
N LEU A 250 -33.24 55.49 -66.17
CA LEU A 250 -32.22 54.48 -66.04
C LEU A 250 -31.09 54.91 -65.10
N ALA A 251 -30.60 56.13 -65.20
CA ALA A 251 -29.56 56.67 -64.31
C ALA A 251 -30.08 56.74 -62.84
N SER A 252 -31.31 57.16 -62.66
CA SER A 252 -31.95 57.17 -61.30
C SER A 252 -32.10 55.75 -60.74
N GLN A 253 -32.52 54.78 -61.54
CA GLN A 253 -32.64 53.40 -61.18
C GLN A 253 -31.25 52.78 -60.82
N ALA A 254 -30.20 53.12 -61.62
CA ALA A 254 -28.85 52.68 -61.30
C ALA A 254 -28.33 53.26 -59.99
N ALA A 255 -28.57 54.54 -59.74
CA ALA A 255 -28.20 55.18 -58.47
C ALA A 255 -28.92 54.51 -57.26
N ALA A 256 -30.24 54.23 -57.39
CA ALA A 256 -30.99 53.55 -56.34
C ALA A 256 -30.54 52.13 -56.10
N ALA A 257 -30.23 51.37 -57.14
CA ALA A 257 -29.64 50.02 -57.05
C ALA A 257 -28.27 50.04 -56.36
N THR A 258 -27.43 51.00 -56.71
CA THR A 258 -26.09 51.16 -56.12
C THR A 258 -26.20 51.54 -54.62
N ALA A 259 -27.12 52.44 -54.27
CA ALA A 259 -27.36 52.74 -52.84
C ALA A 259 -27.82 51.55 -52.03
N ARG A 260 -28.61 50.65 -52.60
CA ARG A 260 -28.97 49.37 -51.95
C ARG A 260 -27.78 48.46 -51.79
N ILE A 261 -26.93 48.33 -52.84
CA ILE A 261 -25.70 47.54 -52.76
C ILE A 261 -24.79 48.08 -51.64
N SER A 262 -24.54 49.38 -51.58
CA SER A 262 -23.73 50.00 -50.52
C SER A 262 -24.35 49.71 -49.11
N GLY A 263 -25.67 49.71 -48.98
CA GLY A 263 -26.31 49.33 -47.73
C GLY A 263 -26.04 47.85 -47.33
N GLU A 264 -26.12 46.93 -48.29
CA GLU A 264 -25.81 45.50 -48.04
C GLU A 264 -24.30 45.29 -47.72
N VAL A 265 -23.41 46.01 -48.40
CA VAL A 265 -21.95 45.99 -48.14
C VAL A 265 -21.67 46.52 -46.73
N ALA A 266 -22.25 47.61 -46.32
CA ALA A 266 -22.11 48.10 -44.93
C ALA A 266 -22.60 47.09 -43.91
N GLY A 267 -23.73 46.42 -44.17
CA GLY A 267 -24.18 45.29 -43.35
C GLY A 267 -23.18 44.16 -43.28
N MET A 268 -22.60 43.74 -44.39
CA MET A 268 -21.52 42.73 -44.44
C MET A 268 -20.27 43.13 -43.62
N GLN A 269 -19.87 44.40 -43.69
CA GLN A 269 -18.72 44.93 -42.92
C GLN A 269 -19.02 44.88 -41.41
N ALA A 270 -20.24 45.29 -41.00
CA ALA A 270 -20.63 45.21 -39.60
C ALA A 270 -20.60 43.78 -39.06
N VAL A 271 -21.20 42.80 -39.76
CA VAL A 271 -21.16 41.39 -39.40
C VAL A 271 -19.75 40.85 -39.38
N SER A 272 -18.89 41.19 -40.37
CA SER A 272 -17.48 40.74 -40.38
C SER A 272 -16.70 41.28 -39.20
N SER A 273 -16.95 42.53 -38.78
CA SER A 273 -16.31 43.13 -37.60
C SER A 273 -16.79 42.42 -36.29
N GLU A 274 -18.06 42.07 -36.18
CA GLU A 274 -18.56 41.27 -35.06
C GLU A 274 -17.96 39.89 -35.00
N VAL A 275 -17.83 39.19 -36.14
CA VAL A 275 -17.17 37.89 -36.22
C VAL A 275 -15.68 37.98 -35.80
N ALA A 276 -14.96 39.01 -36.26
CA ALA A 276 -13.58 39.22 -35.86
C ALA A 276 -13.43 39.45 -34.34
N ALA A 277 -14.31 40.22 -33.72
CA ALA A 277 -14.33 40.42 -32.25
C ALA A 277 -14.59 39.11 -31.51
N ASN A 278 -15.55 38.31 -31.99
CA ASN A 278 -15.88 37.01 -31.40
C ASN A 278 -14.69 36.04 -31.53
N LEU A 279 -14.01 36.00 -32.68
CA LEU A 279 -12.82 35.18 -32.88
C LEU A 279 -11.67 35.56 -31.92
N THR A 280 -11.48 36.85 -31.68
CA THR A 280 -10.51 37.33 -30.67
C THR A 280 -10.85 36.79 -29.26
N THR A 281 -12.10 36.82 -28.89
CA THR A 281 -12.58 36.28 -27.59
C THR A 281 -12.35 34.76 -27.51
N ILE A 282 -12.64 34.04 -28.60
CA ILE A 282 -12.43 32.58 -28.68
C ILE A 282 -10.95 32.27 -28.55
N THR A 283 -10.07 32.99 -29.24
CA THR A 283 -8.63 32.76 -29.13
C THR A 283 -8.11 32.98 -27.71
N ALA A 284 -8.54 34.03 -27.02
CA ALA A 284 -8.18 34.24 -25.60
C ALA A 284 -8.68 33.12 -24.67
N ALA A 285 -9.87 32.57 -24.95
CA ALA A 285 -10.37 31.42 -24.22
C ALA A 285 -9.53 30.14 -24.47
N ILE A 286 -9.13 29.92 -25.71
CA ILE A 286 -8.25 28.80 -26.12
C ILE A 286 -6.90 28.90 -25.39
N ASP A 287 -6.28 30.06 -25.33
CA ASP A 287 -5.02 30.29 -24.60
C ASP A 287 -5.17 29.96 -23.11
N THR A 288 -6.31 30.34 -22.53
CA THR A 288 -6.62 29.99 -21.13
C THR A 288 -6.75 28.48 -20.92
N ILE A 289 -7.43 27.78 -21.83
CA ILE A 289 -7.60 26.31 -21.77
C ILE A 289 -6.23 25.64 -21.95
N SER A 290 -5.38 26.13 -22.86
CA SER A 290 -4.02 25.60 -23.04
C SER A 290 -3.21 25.69 -21.75
N ALA A 291 -3.26 26.82 -21.06
CA ALA A 291 -2.58 26.99 -19.78
C ALA A 291 -3.10 26.02 -18.70
N TYR A 292 -4.40 25.75 -18.66
CA TYR A 292 -4.97 24.75 -17.75
C TYR A 292 -4.50 23.32 -18.08
N VAL A 293 -4.46 22.95 -19.37
CA VAL A 293 -3.96 21.63 -19.79
C VAL A 293 -2.51 21.44 -19.38
N ASP A 294 -1.66 22.44 -19.59
CA ASP A 294 -0.25 22.41 -19.19
C ASP A 294 -0.10 22.33 -17.65
N GLY A 295 -0.92 23.08 -16.90
CA GLY A 295 -0.93 23.04 -15.44
C GLY A 295 -1.36 21.69 -14.86
N VAL A 296 -2.40 21.06 -15.43
CA VAL A 296 -2.84 19.72 -15.02
C VAL A 296 -1.76 18.68 -15.36
N SER A 297 -1.12 18.78 -16.52
CA SER A 297 -0.02 17.88 -16.91
C SER A 297 1.15 17.95 -15.92
N GLY A 298 1.56 19.15 -15.52
CA GLY A 298 2.60 19.35 -14.50
C GLY A 298 2.20 18.76 -13.13
N SER A 299 0.93 18.90 -12.73
CA SER A 299 0.43 18.31 -11.48
C SER A 299 0.45 16.77 -11.51
N MET A 300 0.19 16.16 -12.68
CA MET A 300 0.26 14.70 -12.83
C MET A 300 1.70 14.18 -12.74
N ASP A 301 2.68 14.91 -13.26
CA ASP A 301 4.10 14.57 -13.13
C ASP A 301 4.54 14.61 -11.64
N GLU A 302 4.11 15.64 -10.91
CA GLU A 302 4.37 15.73 -9.46
C GLU A 302 3.71 14.59 -8.70
N GLN A 303 2.46 14.26 -9.02
CA GLN A 303 1.73 13.15 -8.41
C GLN A 303 2.41 11.80 -8.67
N THR A 304 2.88 11.55 -9.89
CA THR A 304 3.62 10.33 -10.26
C THR A 304 4.89 10.20 -9.43
N ARG A 305 5.66 11.30 -9.25
CA ARG A 305 6.87 11.31 -8.42
C ARG A 305 6.54 11.05 -6.95
N ALA A 306 5.55 11.75 -6.39
CA ALA A 306 5.14 11.55 -4.99
C ALA A 306 4.67 10.10 -4.74
N THR A 307 3.96 9.50 -5.67
CA THR A 307 3.52 8.10 -5.58
C THR A 307 4.72 7.14 -5.61
N ALA A 308 5.75 7.39 -6.41
CA ALA A 308 6.97 6.60 -6.42
C ALA A 308 7.74 6.68 -5.08
N GLU A 309 7.76 7.85 -4.44
CA GLU A 309 8.33 8.04 -3.10
C GLU A 309 7.55 7.28 -2.03
N ILE A 310 6.21 7.29 -2.09
CA ILE A 310 5.34 6.50 -1.22
C ILE A 310 5.66 5.01 -1.35
N LEU A 311 5.73 4.48 -2.58
CA LEU A 311 6.07 3.07 -2.83
C LEU A 311 7.44 2.69 -2.27
N THR A 312 8.42 3.59 -2.36
CA THR A 312 9.76 3.38 -1.80
C THR A 312 9.71 3.34 -0.27
N SER A 313 8.99 4.27 0.35
CA SER A 313 8.80 4.32 1.80
C SER A 313 8.06 3.08 2.33
N MET A 314 7.06 2.59 1.58
CA MET A 314 6.33 1.37 1.95
C MET A 314 7.23 0.13 1.91
N ARG A 315 8.13 0.01 0.92
CA ARG A 315 9.12 -1.10 0.89
C ARG A 315 10.07 -1.04 2.08
N GLN A 316 10.52 0.15 2.48
CA GLN A 316 11.37 0.31 3.66
C GLN A 316 10.61 -0.04 4.95
N ALA A 317 9.36 0.39 5.09
CA ALA A 317 8.51 0.04 6.22
C ALA A 317 8.31 -1.47 6.33
N ALA A 318 7.98 -2.16 5.23
CA ALA A 318 7.84 -3.61 5.18
C ALA A 318 9.14 -4.32 5.62
N SER A 319 10.28 -3.87 5.13
CA SER A 319 11.60 -4.41 5.53
C SER A 319 11.88 -4.21 7.02
N GLY A 320 11.57 -3.03 7.55
CA GLY A 320 11.73 -2.72 8.97
C GLY A 320 10.88 -3.62 9.86
N VAL A 321 9.61 -3.82 9.51
CA VAL A 321 8.69 -4.71 10.25
C VAL A 321 9.16 -6.17 10.16
N SER A 322 9.62 -6.62 9.00
CA SER A 322 10.20 -7.97 8.85
C SER A 322 11.42 -8.18 9.75
N SER A 323 12.28 -7.18 9.87
CA SER A 323 13.46 -7.22 10.77
C SER A 323 13.04 -7.28 12.24
N ILE A 324 12.00 -6.55 12.66
CA ILE A 324 11.43 -6.61 14.01
C ILE A 324 10.91 -8.02 14.27
N SER A 325 10.11 -8.59 13.37
CA SER A 325 9.57 -9.94 13.49
C SER A 325 10.68 -10.98 13.64
N THR A 326 11.73 -10.89 12.82
CA THR A 326 12.89 -11.80 12.89
C THR A 326 13.66 -11.65 14.21
N SER A 327 13.82 -10.42 14.71
CA SER A 327 14.50 -10.17 16.00
C SER A 327 13.70 -10.73 17.17
N LEU A 328 12.36 -10.60 17.12
CA LEU A 328 11.47 -11.17 18.11
C LEU A 328 11.50 -12.72 18.08
N ASP A 329 11.66 -13.34 16.92
CA ASP A 329 11.75 -14.80 16.79
C ASP A 329 13.09 -15.37 17.27
N ASN A 330 14.20 -14.69 17.05
CA ASN A 330 15.53 -15.12 17.50
C ASN A 330 15.66 -15.19 19.03
N TRP A 331 14.81 -14.52 19.78
CA TRP A 331 14.73 -14.60 21.25
C TRP A 331 14.19 -15.96 21.75
N THR A 332 13.64 -16.79 20.86
CA THR A 332 13.13 -18.13 21.19
C THR A 332 14.17 -19.25 21.05
N VAL A 333 15.40 -18.93 20.74
CA VAL A 333 16.48 -19.92 20.70
C VAL A 333 16.75 -20.46 22.10
N GLY A 334 16.15 -21.61 22.42
CA GLY A 334 16.19 -22.27 23.74
C GLY A 334 14.83 -22.78 24.24
N MET A 335 13.75 -22.56 23.49
CA MET A 335 12.48 -23.26 23.75
C MET A 335 12.64 -24.74 23.36
N GLU A 336 12.45 -25.67 24.29
CA GLU A 336 12.15 -27.06 23.92
C GLU A 336 10.82 -27.06 23.18
N GLU A 337 10.89 -27.21 21.88
CA GLU A 337 9.80 -26.98 20.95
C GLU A 337 8.85 -28.18 20.97
N ARG A 338 7.60 -27.96 21.37
CA ARG A 338 6.49 -28.93 21.25
C ARG A 338 5.98 -29.12 19.82
N ARG A 339 6.61 -28.52 18.81
CA ARG A 339 6.20 -28.64 17.41
C ARG A 339 7.25 -29.47 16.67
N ASN A 340 6.81 -30.54 16.05
CA ASN A 340 7.63 -31.44 15.23
C ASN A 340 8.29 -30.77 14.03
N GLU A 341 8.00 -29.49 13.75
CA GLU A 341 8.56 -28.73 12.64
C GLU A 341 8.78 -27.26 12.99
N ARG A 342 10.00 -26.81 12.81
CA ARG A 342 10.38 -25.39 12.95
C ARG A 342 9.65 -24.57 11.89
N ARG A 343 8.77 -23.65 12.29
CA ARG A 343 8.17 -22.65 11.39
C ARG A 343 9.01 -21.39 11.42
N THR A 344 9.49 -20.99 10.27
CA THR A 344 10.18 -19.70 10.10
C THR A 344 9.15 -18.67 9.68
N ARG A 345 9.05 -17.56 10.42
CA ARG A 345 8.24 -16.44 9.99
C ARG A 345 8.89 -15.81 8.78
N VAL A 346 8.11 -15.59 7.76
CA VAL A 346 8.53 -15.01 6.49
C VAL A 346 7.43 -14.08 6.01
N LEU A 347 7.80 -13.13 5.18
CA LEU A 347 6.86 -12.36 4.40
C LEU A 347 7.23 -12.55 2.93
N LEU A 348 6.66 -13.56 2.31
CA LEU A 348 6.94 -13.87 0.92
C LEU A 348 5.66 -13.69 0.11
N PRO A 349 5.68 -12.90 -0.96
CA PRO A 349 4.60 -12.87 -1.92
C PRO A 349 4.48 -14.26 -2.56
N ALA A 350 3.25 -14.69 -2.75
CA ALA A 350 2.93 -15.99 -3.31
C ALA A 350 1.60 -15.95 -4.06
N THR A 351 1.44 -16.90 -4.96
CA THR A 351 0.24 -17.03 -5.79
C THR A 351 -0.41 -18.39 -5.56
N ILE A 352 -1.68 -18.38 -5.19
CA ILE A 352 -2.54 -19.55 -5.12
C ILE A 352 -3.07 -19.83 -6.52
N ASN A 353 -2.77 -21.00 -7.08
CA ASN A 353 -3.29 -21.46 -8.35
C ASN A 353 -4.52 -22.34 -8.10
N VAL A 354 -5.68 -21.92 -8.61
CA VAL A 354 -6.96 -22.59 -8.39
C VAL A 354 -7.15 -23.66 -9.47
N PRO A 355 -7.54 -24.90 -9.11
CA PRO A 355 -7.91 -25.91 -10.09
C PRO A 355 -9.07 -25.41 -10.97
N GLY A 356 -8.88 -25.40 -12.30
CA GLY A 356 -9.88 -24.91 -13.25
C GLY A 356 -9.58 -23.54 -13.87
N GLY A 357 -8.46 -22.91 -13.52
CA GLY A 357 -7.95 -21.70 -14.16
C GLY A 357 -8.31 -20.42 -13.43
N GLY A 358 -7.48 -20.03 -12.52
CA GLY A 358 -7.53 -18.75 -11.77
C GLY A 358 -6.35 -18.67 -10.85
N SER A 359 -5.89 -17.45 -10.55
CA SER A 359 -4.83 -17.21 -9.57
C SER A 359 -5.29 -16.19 -8.54
N ILE A 360 -4.93 -16.41 -7.28
CA ILE A 360 -5.24 -15.51 -6.16
C ILE A 360 -3.92 -15.12 -5.53
N ALA A 361 -3.62 -13.82 -5.52
CA ALA A 361 -2.44 -13.29 -4.83
C ALA A 361 -2.59 -13.45 -3.31
N CYS A 362 -1.51 -13.88 -2.66
CA CYS A 362 -1.45 -14.04 -1.20
C CYS A 362 -0.04 -13.73 -0.69
N SER A 363 0.12 -13.66 0.62
CA SER A 363 1.43 -13.62 1.25
C SER A 363 1.60 -14.77 2.24
N ILE A 364 2.80 -15.38 2.24
CA ILE A 364 3.17 -16.40 3.22
C ILE A 364 3.67 -15.68 4.46
N ARG A 365 3.04 -15.93 5.61
CA ARG A 365 3.38 -15.31 6.90
C ARG A 365 4.28 -16.19 7.77
N ASP A 366 4.15 -17.49 7.67
CA ASP A 366 5.10 -18.46 8.21
C ASP A 366 5.22 -19.68 7.30
N LEU A 367 6.39 -20.29 7.30
CA LEU A 367 6.75 -21.41 6.44
C LEU A 367 7.50 -22.46 7.24
N SER A 368 7.13 -23.73 7.07
CA SER A 368 7.84 -24.91 7.58
C SER A 368 7.97 -25.96 6.48
N ASN A 369 8.70 -27.05 6.75
CA ASN A 369 8.81 -28.17 5.80
C ASN A 369 7.43 -28.82 5.53
N GLY A 370 6.49 -28.77 6.46
CA GLY A 370 5.18 -29.42 6.35
C GLY A 370 4.00 -28.50 6.05
N GLY A 371 4.18 -27.16 6.00
CA GLY A 371 3.08 -26.27 5.75
C GLY A 371 3.41 -24.78 5.88
N ALA A 372 2.39 -23.96 5.63
CA ALA A 372 2.49 -22.50 5.70
C ALA A 372 1.25 -21.87 6.30
N ARG A 373 1.38 -20.65 6.79
CA ARG A 373 0.27 -19.75 7.04
C ARG A 373 0.24 -18.68 5.97
N LEU A 374 -0.87 -18.61 5.26
CA LEU A 374 -1.11 -17.68 4.19
C LEU A 374 -2.03 -16.55 4.66
N HIS A 375 -1.77 -15.36 4.20
CA HIS A 375 -2.68 -14.23 4.30
C HIS A 375 -3.31 -13.99 2.92
N VAL A 376 -4.65 -13.98 2.84
CA VAL A 376 -5.42 -13.85 1.61
C VAL A 376 -6.46 -12.77 1.78
N ARG A 377 -6.75 -11.98 0.75
CA ARG A 377 -7.78 -10.91 0.81
C ARG A 377 -9.14 -11.49 1.25
N MET A 378 -9.85 -10.73 2.09
CA MET A 378 -11.08 -11.17 2.80
C MET A 378 -12.20 -11.73 1.89
N HIS A 379 -12.22 -11.39 0.61
CA HIS A 379 -13.24 -11.83 -0.34
C HIS A 379 -12.78 -12.94 -1.30
N ALA A 380 -11.56 -13.43 -1.16
CA ALA A 380 -11.06 -14.47 -2.04
C ALA A 380 -11.63 -15.85 -1.67
N GLN A 381 -12.31 -16.50 -2.59
CA GLN A 381 -12.73 -17.89 -2.44
C GLN A 381 -11.55 -18.80 -2.75
N VAL A 382 -10.85 -19.26 -1.74
CA VAL A 382 -9.76 -20.22 -1.89
C VAL A 382 -10.35 -21.64 -1.74
N PRO A 383 -10.15 -22.56 -2.70
CA PRO A 383 -10.61 -23.95 -2.58
C PRO A 383 -9.83 -24.70 -1.49
N ASP A 384 -10.38 -25.80 -0.97
CA ASP A 384 -9.74 -26.60 0.08
C ASP A 384 -8.41 -27.25 -0.37
N ARG A 385 -8.21 -27.38 -1.68
CA ARG A 385 -7.00 -27.90 -2.32
C ARG A 385 -6.58 -26.98 -3.44
N PHE A 386 -5.29 -26.63 -3.43
CA PHE A 386 -4.72 -25.75 -4.46
C PHE A 386 -3.19 -25.92 -4.53
N ASP A 387 -2.60 -25.39 -5.59
CA ASP A 387 -1.15 -25.28 -5.72
C ASP A 387 -0.72 -23.86 -5.32
N LEU A 388 0.28 -23.76 -4.44
CA LEU A 388 0.89 -22.52 -4.02
C LEU A 388 2.23 -22.33 -4.74
N THR A 389 2.42 -21.19 -5.39
CA THR A 389 3.70 -20.79 -5.97
C THR A 389 4.29 -19.65 -5.14
N VAL A 390 5.54 -19.78 -4.70
CA VAL A 390 6.30 -18.72 -4.05
C VAL A 390 6.91 -17.84 -5.13
N ASP A 391 6.53 -16.55 -5.18
CA ASP A 391 6.89 -15.67 -6.30
C ASP A 391 8.39 -15.33 -6.32
N ALA A 392 9.06 -15.38 -5.14
CA ALA A 392 10.47 -15.02 -5.00
C ALA A 392 11.45 -16.03 -5.63
N ASP A 393 11.13 -17.32 -5.62
CA ASP A 393 12.02 -18.41 -6.03
C ASP A 393 11.35 -19.46 -6.92
N GLY A 394 10.06 -19.27 -7.26
CA GLY A 394 9.31 -20.15 -8.13
C GLY A 394 8.92 -21.50 -7.51
N ARG A 395 9.25 -21.78 -6.25
CA ARG A 395 8.89 -23.06 -5.61
C ARG A 395 7.39 -23.25 -5.57
N ARG A 396 6.96 -24.49 -5.87
CA ARG A 396 5.56 -24.86 -5.92
C ARG A 396 5.24 -25.95 -4.91
N PHE A 397 4.11 -25.81 -4.23
CA PHE A 397 3.62 -26.75 -3.22
C PHE A 397 2.16 -27.09 -3.48
N SER A 398 1.81 -28.37 -3.44
CA SER A 398 0.42 -28.79 -3.39
C SER A 398 -0.09 -28.72 -1.95
N CYS A 399 -1.15 -27.95 -1.70
CA CYS A 399 -1.62 -27.56 -0.38
C CYS A 399 -3.02 -28.08 -0.07
N ASP A 400 -3.23 -28.56 1.17
CA ASP A 400 -4.54 -28.79 1.79
C ASP A 400 -4.77 -27.72 2.86
N ILE A 401 -5.97 -27.11 2.93
CA ILE A 401 -6.32 -26.21 4.00
C ILE A 401 -6.60 -27.01 5.28
N ARG A 402 -6.00 -26.59 6.38
CA ARG A 402 -6.24 -27.16 7.72
C ARG A 402 -7.10 -26.27 8.59
N HIS A 403 -7.00 -24.95 8.41
CA HIS A 403 -7.79 -24.00 9.20
C HIS A 403 -7.94 -22.69 8.42
N ARG A 404 -9.11 -22.04 8.55
CA ARG A 404 -9.41 -20.70 8.03
C ARG A 404 -9.83 -19.81 9.19
N SER A 405 -9.28 -18.62 9.28
CA SER A 405 -9.66 -17.60 10.27
C SER A 405 -9.54 -16.22 9.64
N GLY A 406 -10.67 -15.59 9.31
CA GLY A 406 -10.67 -14.30 8.62
C GLY A 406 -9.86 -14.34 7.34
N THR A 407 -8.85 -13.47 7.23
CA THR A 407 -7.91 -13.41 6.11
C THR A 407 -6.76 -14.43 6.16
N SER A 408 -6.65 -15.23 7.25
CA SER A 408 -5.56 -16.18 7.46
C SER A 408 -5.98 -17.61 7.12
N ILE A 409 -5.14 -18.31 6.36
CA ILE A 409 -5.33 -19.72 5.98
C ILE A 409 -4.09 -20.52 6.37
N ASN A 410 -4.27 -21.52 7.21
CA ASN A 410 -3.21 -22.48 7.52
C ASN A 410 -3.30 -23.66 6.56
N VAL A 411 -2.20 -23.95 5.88
CA VAL A 411 -2.10 -25.03 4.90
C VAL A 411 -1.06 -26.05 5.30
N GLN A 412 -1.30 -27.30 4.91
CA GLN A 412 -0.34 -28.39 4.98
C GLN A 412 0.12 -28.74 3.58
N PHE A 413 1.43 -28.91 3.39
CA PHE A 413 2.01 -29.34 2.14
C PHE A 413 1.85 -30.87 1.99
N ARG A 414 1.39 -31.31 0.82
CA ARG A 414 1.33 -32.74 0.45
C ARG A 414 2.63 -33.19 -0.19
N SER A 415 3.16 -32.39 -1.10
CA SER A 415 4.41 -32.63 -1.79
C SER A 415 4.95 -31.31 -2.35
N ALA A 416 6.27 -31.17 -2.43
CA ALA A 416 6.89 -30.18 -3.29
C ALA A 416 6.68 -30.63 -4.74
N ILE A 417 6.17 -29.76 -5.61
CA ILE A 417 6.04 -30.05 -7.04
C ILE A 417 7.40 -29.74 -7.66
N PRO A 418 8.12 -30.74 -8.23
CA PRO A 418 9.40 -30.48 -8.86
C PRO A 418 9.22 -29.51 -10.03
N ASP A 419 10.12 -28.53 -10.14
CA ASP A 419 10.17 -27.61 -11.26
C ASP A 419 10.35 -28.38 -12.56
N ALA A 420 9.47 -28.14 -13.54
CA ALA A 420 9.56 -28.76 -14.87
C ALA A 420 10.72 -28.22 -15.72
N MET A 421 11.62 -27.40 -15.15
CA MET A 421 12.71 -26.72 -15.86
C MET A 421 14.15 -27.18 -15.51
N THR A 422 14.32 -28.33 -14.85
CA THR A 422 15.68 -28.89 -14.69
C THR A 422 15.87 -30.16 -15.54
N ARG A 423 15.42 -30.13 -16.78
CA ARG A 423 15.79 -31.11 -17.81
C ARG A 423 16.10 -30.38 -19.11
N VAL A 424 17.20 -29.66 -19.18
CA VAL A 424 18.02 -29.48 -20.39
C VAL A 424 19.37 -28.92 -19.91
N ALA A 425 20.35 -29.79 -19.74
CA ALA A 425 21.75 -29.66 -20.11
C ALA A 425 22.48 -30.90 -19.62
#